data_736493234cc81a33a46321722b5a07ea
#
_entry.id   736493234cc81a33a46321722b5a07ea
#
_cell.length_a   1.000
_cell.length_b   1.000
_cell.length_c   1.000
_cell.angle_alpha   90.00
_cell.angle_beta   90.00
_cell.angle_gamma   90.00
#
_symmetry.space_group_name_H-M   'P 1'
#
loop_
_entity.id
_entity.type
_entity.pdbx_description
1 polymer ?
#
loop_
_entity_poly.entity_id
_entity_poly.type
_entity_poly.pdbx_seq_one_letter_code
_entity_poly.pdbx_strand_id
1 'polypeptide(L)'
;MTILTFQNVKHILAASLLSLGLVACDKGTQFTEKTDDNTQTKSSIEQIKKNGVVRIGVFSDKPPFGYLDAQGKNQGFDVEIAKHVAKDLLGDENKVEFVLTEAANRVEYLKANKVDIIFANFTVTPERKEVVDFAKPYLKVALGVVSPKSHPITDVAQLKDKTLLVNKGTTADSFFTKTHPEIKLQKYEQNTETFDALKDGRGAALAHDNLLVLAWAKENPNYTVGITNLGEQDLIAPAVKKGDKELLDWLNQDLEKLAKEGVIHQAYEKTLKPVYGDTINPKDLLVE
;
A
#
# COMPACT_ATOMS: atom_id res chain seq x y z
N MET A 1 -30.21 -23.08 -43.52
CA MET A 1 -31.69 -23.13 -43.54
C MET A 1 -32.10 -22.92 -42.09
N THR A 2 -32.63 -21.84 -41.62
CA THR A 2 -33.63 -20.92 -42.12
C THR A 2 -33.35 -19.52 -41.58
N ILE A 3 -33.42 -18.54 -42.45
CA ILE A 3 -33.39 -17.09 -42.25
C ILE A 3 -34.82 -16.64 -41.91
N LEU A 4 -35.00 -15.66 -41.01
CA LEU A 4 -36.16 -14.76 -40.96
C LEU A 4 -35.76 -13.47 -40.24
N THR A 5 -35.58 -12.49 -40.87
CA THR A 5 -35.89 -11.16 -41.38
C THR A 5 -36.96 -10.37 -40.60
N PHE A 6 -36.54 -9.13 -40.24
CA PHE A 6 -37.21 -7.83 -40.21
C PHE A 6 -38.71 -7.71 -39.90
N GLN A 7 -39.09 -6.74 -39.01
CA GLN A 7 -39.85 -5.57 -39.47
C GLN A 7 -39.93 -4.42 -38.44
N ASN A 8 -39.78 -3.23 -38.98
CA ASN A 8 -39.96 -1.91 -38.38
C ASN A 8 -41.42 -1.60 -38.09
N VAL A 9 -41.72 -0.75 -37.08
CA VAL A 9 -42.88 0.15 -37.11
C VAL A 9 -42.51 1.54 -36.63
N LYS A 10 -42.88 2.52 -37.46
CA LYS A 10 -42.64 3.96 -37.33
C LYS A 10 -43.88 4.65 -36.71
N HIS A 11 -43.61 5.81 -36.09
CA HIS A 11 -44.39 7.03 -35.96
C HIS A 11 -45.79 7.02 -35.29
N ILE A 12 -45.93 7.97 -34.32
CA ILE A 12 -46.99 9.00 -34.42
C ILE A 12 -46.52 10.25 -33.62
N LEU A 13 -46.47 11.41 -34.32
CA LEU A 13 -46.45 12.77 -33.81
C LEU A 13 -47.86 13.17 -33.39
N ALA A 14 -48.00 13.93 -32.32
CA ALA A 14 -49.15 14.84 -32.14
C ALA A 14 -48.70 16.10 -31.40
N ALA A 15 -48.80 17.18 -32.10
CA ALA A 15 -48.63 18.54 -31.61
C ALA A 15 -49.98 19.12 -31.15
N SER A 16 -49.99 19.91 -30.08
CA SER A 16 -51.10 20.84 -29.82
C SER A 16 -50.62 22.03 -28.99
N LEU A 17 -50.81 23.13 -29.58
CA LEU A 17 -50.73 24.54 -29.47
C LEU A 17 -51.30 25.19 -28.19
N LEU A 18 -50.60 26.25 -27.81
CA LEU A 18 -51.00 27.61 -27.32
C LEU A 18 -52.14 27.79 -26.30
N SER A 19 -51.76 28.48 -25.20
CA SER A 19 -52.50 29.67 -24.80
C SER A 19 -51.62 30.61 -23.97
N LEU A 20 -51.52 31.87 -24.44
CA LEU A 20 -50.95 33.05 -23.75
C LEU A 20 -51.85 33.46 -22.57
N GLY A 21 -51.23 33.84 -21.48
CA GLY A 21 -51.88 34.61 -20.43
C GLY A 21 -50.87 35.51 -19.74
N LEU A 22 -50.77 36.77 -20.20
CA LEU A 22 -50.10 37.88 -19.51
C LEU A 22 -50.98 38.38 -18.38
N VAL A 23 -50.48 38.40 -17.15
CA VAL A 23 -50.86 39.47 -16.17
C VAL A 23 -49.64 39.84 -15.36
N ALA A 24 -49.39 41.13 -15.28
CA ALA A 24 -48.26 41.78 -14.64
C ALA A 24 -48.52 42.08 -13.15
N CYS A 25 -47.43 42.52 -12.52
CA CYS A 25 -47.26 43.35 -11.30
C CYS A 25 -47.05 42.63 -9.98
N ASP A 26 -45.78 42.67 -9.59
CA ASP A 26 -45.22 43.46 -8.48
C ASP A 26 -45.40 42.91 -7.06
N LYS A 27 -44.30 42.46 -6.53
CA LYS A 27 -43.68 42.84 -5.25
C LYS A 27 -42.47 41.98 -5.00
N GLY A 28 -41.30 42.61 -4.89
CA GLY A 28 -40.04 42.01 -4.58
C GLY A 28 -40.09 41.16 -3.29
N THR A 29 -39.84 39.89 -3.47
CA THR A 29 -39.38 39.03 -2.39
C THR A 29 -38.03 38.54 -2.82
N GLN A 30 -36.97 39.12 -2.27
CA GLN A 30 -35.64 38.55 -2.36
C GLN A 30 -35.70 37.15 -1.76
N PHE A 31 -35.73 36.16 -2.61
CA PHE A 31 -35.29 34.85 -2.23
C PHE A 31 -33.78 34.90 -2.05
N THR A 32 -33.35 35.16 -0.84
CA THR A 32 -32.00 34.77 -0.42
C THR A 32 -31.98 33.24 -0.51
N GLU A 33 -31.43 32.74 -1.60
CA GLU A 33 -30.90 31.40 -1.64
C GLU A 33 -29.84 31.29 -0.52
N LYS A 34 -30.26 30.82 0.64
CA LYS A 34 -29.34 30.21 1.58
C LYS A 34 -28.81 28.97 0.87
N THR A 35 -27.68 29.09 0.22
CA THR A 35 -26.79 28.00 -0.04
C THR A 35 -26.33 27.54 1.34
N ASP A 36 -27.10 26.67 1.97
CA ASP A 36 -26.60 25.79 3.04
C ASP A 36 -25.65 24.77 2.37
N ASP A 37 -24.47 25.29 1.99
CA ASP A 37 -23.32 24.46 1.65
C ASP A 37 -22.69 23.98 2.97
N ASN A 38 -23.50 23.30 3.78
CA ASN A 38 -23.05 22.58 4.96
C ASN A 38 -23.00 21.09 4.67
N THR A 39 -22.33 20.71 3.56
CA THR A 39 -21.69 19.42 3.43
C THR A 39 -20.45 19.47 4.31
N GLN A 40 -20.62 19.43 5.63
CA GLN A 40 -19.58 18.95 6.53
C GLN A 40 -19.23 17.55 6.05
N THR A 41 -18.15 17.43 5.28
CA THR A 41 -17.49 16.16 5.02
C THR A 41 -17.20 15.59 6.41
N LYS A 42 -17.95 14.55 6.80
CA LYS A 42 -17.74 13.88 8.09
C LYS A 42 -16.27 13.51 8.18
N SER A 43 -15.66 13.88 9.28
CA SER A 43 -14.31 13.49 9.65
C SER A 43 -14.10 12.00 9.42
N SER A 44 -12.98 11.63 8.82
CA SER A 44 -12.60 10.22 8.62
C SER A 44 -12.53 9.48 9.97
N ILE A 45 -12.02 10.11 11.02
CA ILE A 45 -11.97 9.56 12.38
C ILE A 45 -13.39 9.34 12.93
N GLU A 46 -14.29 10.30 12.75
CA GLU A 46 -15.70 10.13 13.19
C GLU A 46 -16.36 8.96 12.43
N GLN A 47 -16.07 8.81 11.13
CA GLN A 47 -16.60 7.71 10.35
C GLN A 47 -16.05 6.35 10.82
N ILE A 48 -14.74 6.26 11.10
CA ILE A 48 -14.09 5.06 11.66
C ILE A 48 -14.71 4.73 13.02
N LYS A 49 -14.85 5.71 13.93
CA LYS A 49 -15.47 5.53 15.23
C LYS A 49 -16.94 5.09 15.13
N LYS A 50 -17.69 5.66 14.20
CA LYS A 50 -19.07 5.27 13.93
C LYS A 50 -19.18 3.84 13.42
N ASN A 51 -18.28 3.41 12.56
CA ASN A 51 -18.23 2.05 12.03
C ASN A 51 -17.74 1.04 13.08
N GLY A 52 -17.05 1.50 14.12
CA GLY A 52 -16.50 0.68 15.19
C GLY A 52 -15.31 -0.19 14.77
N VAL A 53 -14.75 0.05 13.59
CA VAL A 53 -13.61 -0.69 13.02
C VAL A 53 -12.79 0.22 12.13
N VAL A 54 -11.45 0.11 12.17
CA VAL A 54 -10.52 0.74 11.25
C VAL A 54 -10.06 -0.28 10.21
N ARG A 55 -10.11 0.07 8.92
CA ARG A 55 -9.68 -0.78 7.82
C ARG A 55 -8.23 -0.47 7.47
N ILE A 56 -7.35 -1.45 7.67
CA ILE A 56 -5.92 -1.27 7.46
C ILE A 56 -5.42 -2.23 6.37
N GLY A 57 -4.85 -1.66 5.31
CA GLY A 57 -4.22 -2.43 4.24
C GLY A 57 -2.88 -2.98 4.69
N VAL A 58 -2.70 -4.29 4.60
CA VAL A 58 -1.48 -5.02 4.96
C VAL A 58 -1.13 -6.05 3.88
N PHE A 59 0.14 -6.44 3.81
CA PHE A 59 0.52 -7.59 2.98
C PHE A 59 0.03 -8.91 3.59
N SER A 60 -0.17 -9.91 2.73
CA SER A 60 -0.53 -11.29 3.11
C SER A 60 0.59 -12.29 2.86
N ASP A 61 1.67 -11.87 2.19
CA ASP A 61 2.71 -12.73 1.64
C ASP A 61 4.13 -12.13 1.74
N LYS A 62 4.33 -11.22 2.70
CA LYS A 62 5.61 -10.54 2.92
C LYS A 62 6.12 -10.75 4.36
N PRO A 63 6.47 -12.01 4.77
CA PRO A 63 7.09 -12.23 6.06
C PRO A 63 8.48 -11.55 6.11
N PRO A 64 8.89 -10.99 7.26
CA PRO A 64 8.22 -10.93 8.55
C PRO A 64 7.36 -9.67 8.76
N PHE A 65 7.02 -8.89 7.72
CA PHE A 65 6.32 -7.59 7.82
C PHE A 65 4.80 -7.73 7.87
N GLY A 66 4.20 -8.40 6.88
CA GLY A 66 2.77 -8.70 6.81
C GLY A 66 2.53 -10.00 6.06
N TYR A 67 1.94 -10.98 6.72
CA TYR A 67 1.67 -12.29 6.13
C TYR A 67 0.52 -13.01 6.85
N LEU A 68 -0.04 -14.01 6.20
CA LEU A 68 -0.99 -14.93 6.82
C LEU A 68 -0.24 -16.15 7.38
N ASP A 69 -0.52 -16.49 8.65
CA ASP A 69 -0.04 -17.74 9.22
C ASP A 69 -0.83 -18.96 8.70
N ALA A 70 -0.45 -20.16 9.12
CA ALA A 70 -1.10 -21.39 8.72
C ALA A 70 -2.59 -21.49 9.12
N GLN A 71 -3.03 -20.65 10.04
CA GLN A 71 -4.42 -20.52 10.50
C GLN A 71 -5.18 -19.39 9.78
N GLY A 72 -4.53 -18.71 8.81
CA GLY A 72 -5.08 -17.58 8.07
C GLY A 72 -5.15 -16.28 8.88
N LYS A 73 -4.41 -16.16 9.98
CA LYS A 73 -4.34 -14.93 10.78
C LYS A 73 -3.24 -14.02 10.28
N ASN A 74 -3.53 -12.72 10.26
CA ASN A 74 -2.54 -11.71 9.92
C ASN A 74 -1.46 -11.62 11.01
N GLN A 75 -0.21 -11.69 10.59
CA GLN A 75 1.00 -11.64 11.42
C GLN A 75 2.04 -10.70 10.80
N GLY A 76 3.01 -10.28 11.60
CA GLY A 76 4.19 -9.53 11.16
C GLY A 76 4.30 -8.14 11.77
N PHE A 77 5.40 -7.48 11.46
CA PHE A 77 5.80 -6.21 12.08
C PHE A 77 4.77 -5.09 11.86
N ASP A 78 4.33 -4.92 10.61
CA ASP A 78 3.31 -3.92 10.25
C ASP A 78 1.97 -4.22 10.94
N VAL A 79 1.62 -5.51 11.04
CA VAL A 79 0.37 -5.97 11.67
C VAL A 79 0.37 -5.71 13.17
N GLU A 80 1.50 -5.91 13.85
CA GLU A 80 1.61 -5.64 15.29
C GLU A 80 1.44 -4.14 15.58
N ILE A 81 2.10 -3.26 14.83
CA ILE A 81 1.92 -1.80 14.98
C ILE A 81 0.48 -1.41 14.68
N ALA A 82 -0.11 -1.93 13.60
CA ALA A 82 -1.49 -1.63 13.21
C ALA A 82 -2.54 -2.02 14.27
N LYS A 83 -2.33 -3.12 15.00
CA LYS A 83 -3.17 -3.50 16.14
C LYS A 83 -3.14 -2.47 17.27
N HIS A 84 -1.95 -1.93 17.58
CA HIS A 84 -1.81 -0.87 18.59
C HIS A 84 -2.51 0.41 18.14
N VAL A 85 -2.41 0.79 16.86
CA VAL A 85 -3.14 1.91 16.26
C VAL A 85 -4.66 1.72 16.43
N ALA A 86 -5.18 0.53 16.16
CA ALA A 86 -6.62 0.24 16.36
C ALA A 86 -7.03 0.33 17.83
N LYS A 87 -6.19 -0.18 18.74
CA LYS A 87 -6.41 -0.08 20.18
C LYS A 87 -6.49 1.37 20.65
N ASP A 88 -5.58 2.22 20.20
CA ASP A 88 -5.55 3.62 20.62
C ASP A 88 -6.69 4.45 19.99
N LEU A 89 -7.09 4.12 18.76
CA LEU A 89 -8.19 4.81 18.05
C LEU A 89 -9.58 4.40 18.56
N LEU A 90 -9.78 3.11 18.88
CA LEU A 90 -11.08 2.50 19.12
C LEU A 90 -11.20 1.75 20.46
N GLY A 91 -10.13 1.75 21.28
CA GLY A 91 -10.10 1.13 22.60
C GLY A 91 -9.89 -0.39 22.61
N ASP A 92 -9.71 -1.04 21.44
CA ASP A 92 -9.55 -2.48 21.33
C ASP A 92 -8.71 -2.82 20.09
N GLU A 93 -7.65 -3.60 20.26
CA GLU A 93 -6.75 -4.05 19.16
C GLU A 93 -7.45 -4.96 18.12
N ASN A 94 -8.59 -5.55 18.48
CA ASN A 94 -9.38 -6.38 17.59
C ASN A 94 -10.36 -5.58 16.73
N LYS A 95 -10.52 -4.28 16.96
CA LYS A 95 -11.34 -3.39 16.12
C LYS A 95 -10.60 -2.93 14.87
N VAL A 96 -9.92 -3.87 14.22
CA VAL A 96 -9.25 -3.68 12.95
C VAL A 96 -9.73 -4.71 11.93
N GLU A 97 -10.03 -4.23 10.72
CA GLU A 97 -10.25 -5.08 9.55
C GLU A 97 -8.99 -5.00 8.70
N PHE A 98 -8.24 -6.10 8.62
CA PHE A 98 -7.08 -6.19 7.74
C PHE A 98 -7.52 -6.48 6.31
N VAL A 99 -7.20 -5.56 5.40
CA VAL A 99 -7.45 -5.69 3.96
C VAL A 99 -6.17 -6.11 3.28
N LEU A 100 -6.17 -7.32 2.68
CA LEU A 100 -5.00 -7.85 1.98
C LEU A 100 -4.70 -6.99 0.75
N THR A 101 -3.45 -6.56 0.63
CA THR A 101 -3.07 -5.53 -0.34
C THR A 101 -1.73 -5.89 -0.99
N GLU A 102 -1.68 -5.90 -2.32
CA GLU A 102 -0.44 -5.96 -3.09
C GLU A 102 0.21 -4.57 -3.22
N ALA A 103 1.50 -4.54 -3.53
CA ALA A 103 2.26 -3.30 -3.60
C ALA A 103 1.69 -2.30 -4.63
N ALA A 104 1.21 -2.77 -5.77
CA ALA A 104 0.64 -1.95 -6.83
C ALA A 104 -0.70 -1.31 -6.45
N ASN A 105 -1.45 -1.93 -5.54
CA ASN A 105 -2.81 -1.53 -5.21
C ASN A 105 -2.91 -0.53 -4.03
N ARG A 106 -1.82 -0.29 -3.29
CA ARG A 106 -1.82 0.53 -2.06
C ARG A 106 -2.45 1.91 -2.26
N VAL A 107 -2.03 2.63 -3.31
CA VAL A 107 -2.53 3.98 -3.62
C VAL A 107 -4.02 3.95 -3.98
N GLU A 108 -4.41 3.02 -4.85
CA GLU A 108 -5.80 2.94 -5.31
C GLU A 108 -6.77 2.50 -4.20
N TYR A 109 -6.31 1.68 -3.25
CA TYR A 109 -7.14 1.28 -2.10
C TYR A 109 -7.43 2.46 -1.17
N LEU A 110 -6.45 3.37 -0.95
CA LEU A 110 -6.68 4.62 -0.22
C LEU A 110 -7.63 5.56 -1.00
N LYS A 111 -7.38 5.77 -2.30
CA LYS A 111 -8.22 6.64 -3.14
C LYS A 111 -9.67 6.17 -3.18
N ALA A 112 -9.88 4.86 -3.33
CA ALA A 112 -11.20 4.24 -3.40
C ALA A 112 -11.88 4.05 -2.04
N ASN A 113 -11.27 4.51 -0.94
CA ASN A 113 -11.74 4.29 0.44
C ASN A 113 -12.00 2.80 0.77
N LYS A 114 -11.24 1.89 0.18
CA LYS A 114 -11.24 0.47 0.57
C LYS A 114 -10.55 0.27 1.91
N VAL A 115 -9.56 1.10 2.21
CA VAL A 115 -8.83 1.14 3.47
C VAL A 115 -8.78 2.57 3.99
N ASP A 116 -8.61 2.72 5.29
CA ASP A 116 -8.44 4.00 5.96
C ASP A 116 -6.94 4.33 6.08
N ILE A 117 -6.12 3.31 6.34
CA ILE A 117 -4.67 3.42 6.52
C ILE A 117 -3.99 2.28 5.75
N ILE A 118 -2.80 2.52 5.20
CA ILE A 118 -1.90 1.49 4.68
C ILE A 118 -0.75 1.28 5.67
N PHE A 119 -0.62 0.05 6.19
CA PHE A 119 0.55 -0.48 6.88
C PHE A 119 1.07 -1.69 6.11
N ALA A 120 1.65 -1.45 4.94
CA ALA A 120 2.10 -2.48 4.02
C ALA A 120 3.51 -2.16 3.50
N ASN A 121 4.46 -2.03 4.43
CA ASN A 121 5.88 -1.76 4.16
C ASN A 121 6.03 -0.69 3.05
N PHE A 122 5.37 0.46 3.24
CA PHE A 122 5.18 1.44 2.18
C PHE A 122 6.29 2.48 2.21
N THR A 123 7.23 2.35 1.27
CA THR A 123 8.37 3.26 1.12
C THR A 123 7.91 4.66 0.75
N VAL A 124 8.41 5.64 1.47
CA VAL A 124 8.18 7.07 1.20
C VAL A 124 9.01 7.47 -0.02
N THR A 125 8.34 7.88 -1.10
CA THR A 125 9.01 8.45 -2.29
C THR A 125 8.35 9.75 -2.71
N PRO A 126 9.06 10.65 -3.44
CA PRO A 126 8.48 11.88 -3.95
C PRO A 126 7.20 11.64 -4.75
N GLU A 127 7.21 10.68 -5.67
CA GLU A 127 6.06 10.37 -6.52
C GLU A 127 4.85 9.87 -5.71
N ARG A 128 5.10 9.08 -4.68
CA ARG A 128 4.02 8.60 -3.80
C ARG A 128 3.43 9.71 -2.95
N LYS A 129 4.26 10.67 -2.49
CA LYS A 129 3.80 11.87 -1.76
C LYS A 129 2.85 12.74 -2.57
N GLU A 130 2.91 12.70 -3.89
CA GLU A 130 1.95 13.42 -4.75
C GLU A 130 0.51 12.88 -4.60
N VAL A 131 0.35 11.59 -4.29
CA VAL A 131 -0.92 10.87 -4.39
C VAL A 131 -1.45 10.31 -3.08
N VAL A 132 -0.63 10.24 -2.03
CA VAL A 132 -1.00 9.87 -0.65
C VAL A 132 -0.30 10.79 0.35
N ASP A 133 -0.77 10.80 1.60
CA ASP A 133 -0.08 11.45 2.70
C ASP A 133 0.54 10.39 3.61
N PHE A 134 1.87 10.49 3.79
CA PHE A 134 2.62 9.60 4.69
C PHE A 134 2.64 10.17 6.10
N ALA A 135 2.40 9.31 7.07
CA ALA A 135 2.65 9.61 8.47
C ALA A 135 4.16 9.46 8.79
N LYS A 136 4.52 9.56 10.08
CA LYS A 136 5.89 9.39 10.53
C LYS A 136 6.43 8.02 10.19
N PRO A 137 7.67 7.91 9.72
CA PRO A 137 8.29 6.64 9.40
C PRO A 137 8.59 5.84 10.68
N TYR A 138 8.62 4.51 10.55
CA TYR A 138 8.93 3.61 11.66
C TYR A 138 10.07 2.64 11.34
N LEU A 139 10.49 2.52 10.06
CA LEU A 139 11.51 1.58 9.62
C LEU A 139 12.36 2.16 8.49
N LYS A 140 13.63 1.73 8.42
CA LYS A 140 14.56 2.04 7.33
C LYS A 140 14.82 0.79 6.51
N VAL A 141 14.92 0.93 5.19
CA VAL A 141 15.24 -0.14 4.24
C VAL A 141 16.18 0.37 3.16
N ALA A 142 16.74 -0.54 2.38
CA ALA A 142 17.39 -0.24 1.11
C ALA A 142 16.98 -1.31 0.10
N LEU A 143 17.35 -1.18 -1.17
CA LEU A 143 17.14 -2.25 -2.13
C LEU A 143 18.23 -3.32 -1.98
N GLY A 144 17.82 -4.58 -2.16
CA GLY A 144 18.70 -5.74 -2.21
C GLY A 144 18.43 -6.61 -3.42
N VAL A 145 19.40 -7.42 -3.79
CA VAL A 145 19.29 -8.38 -4.89
C VAL A 145 19.69 -9.75 -4.38
N VAL A 146 18.77 -10.71 -4.51
CA VAL A 146 18.97 -12.13 -4.19
C VAL A 146 19.09 -12.95 -5.47
N SER A 147 20.01 -13.93 -5.47
CA SER A 147 20.27 -14.81 -6.61
C SER A 147 20.73 -16.19 -6.15
N PRO A 148 20.71 -17.22 -7.01
CA PRO A 148 21.28 -18.54 -6.69
C PRO A 148 22.76 -18.42 -6.31
N LYS A 149 23.20 -19.17 -5.27
CA LYS A 149 24.62 -19.24 -4.86
C LYS A 149 25.56 -19.76 -5.95
N SER A 150 25.03 -20.58 -6.88
CA SER A 150 25.77 -21.07 -8.02
C SER A 150 26.13 -19.98 -9.03
N HIS A 151 25.37 -18.88 -9.06
CA HIS A 151 25.56 -17.74 -9.95
C HIS A 151 25.24 -16.44 -9.20
N PRO A 152 26.08 -16.05 -8.25
CA PRO A 152 25.79 -14.91 -7.39
C PRO A 152 25.86 -13.60 -8.19
N ILE A 153 24.87 -12.73 -7.97
CA ILE A 153 24.84 -11.36 -8.47
C ILE A 153 25.30 -10.44 -7.34
N THR A 154 26.48 -9.87 -7.50
CA THR A 154 27.12 -8.97 -6.53
C THR A 154 27.28 -7.54 -7.04
N ASP A 155 26.96 -7.33 -8.32
CA ASP A 155 27.01 -6.04 -9.00
C ASP A 155 25.86 -5.96 -10.03
N VAL A 156 25.25 -4.79 -10.17
CA VAL A 156 24.13 -4.55 -11.09
C VAL A 156 24.53 -4.81 -12.54
N ALA A 157 25.79 -4.53 -12.92
CA ALA A 157 26.30 -4.77 -14.28
C ALA A 157 26.22 -6.25 -14.69
N GLN A 158 26.24 -7.19 -13.73
CA GLN A 158 26.08 -8.63 -13.99
C GLN A 158 24.65 -9.01 -14.43
N LEU A 159 23.68 -8.11 -14.30
CA LEU A 159 22.30 -8.31 -14.76
C LEU A 159 22.12 -7.98 -16.24
N LYS A 160 23.13 -7.42 -16.91
CA LYS A 160 23.10 -7.18 -18.36
C LYS A 160 22.75 -8.48 -19.09
N ASP A 161 21.83 -8.38 -20.03
CA ASP A 161 21.32 -9.51 -20.85
C ASP A 161 20.64 -10.64 -20.04
N LYS A 162 20.31 -10.38 -18.77
CA LYS A 162 19.58 -11.30 -17.90
C LYS A 162 18.21 -10.77 -17.55
N THR A 163 17.32 -11.68 -17.14
CA THR A 163 16.00 -11.30 -16.60
C THR A 163 16.11 -11.10 -15.09
N LEU A 164 15.71 -9.91 -14.62
CA LEU A 164 15.55 -9.58 -13.21
C LEU A 164 14.07 -9.65 -12.83
N LEU A 165 13.76 -10.33 -11.75
CA LEU A 165 12.41 -10.44 -11.21
C LEU A 165 12.14 -9.32 -10.21
N VAL A 166 10.98 -8.67 -10.30
CA VAL A 166 10.54 -7.62 -9.39
C VAL A 166 9.04 -7.71 -9.14
N ASN A 167 8.58 -7.18 -8.02
CA ASN A 167 7.16 -6.96 -7.78
C ASN A 167 6.71 -5.61 -8.32
N LYS A 168 5.57 -5.58 -9.00
CA LYS A 168 4.95 -4.34 -9.50
C LYS A 168 4.67 -3.35 -8.37
N GLY A 169 4.90 -2.07 -8.64
CA GLY A 169 4.62 -0.98 -7.71
C GLY A 169 5.57 -0.90 -6.51
N THR A 170 6.66 -1.68 -6.49
CA THR A 170 7.74 -1.56 -5.50
C THR A 170 8.77 -0.52 -5.91
N THR A 171 9.61 -0.11 -4.96
CA THR A 171 10.77 0.76 -5.25
C THR A 171 11.79 0.07 -6.16
N ALA A 172 11.96 -1.26 -6.05
CA ALA A 172 12.81 -2.03 -6.95
C ALA A 172 12.31 -1.97 -8.41
N ASP A 173 10.99 -2.16 -8.64
CA ASP A 173 10.38 -1.99 -9.96
C ASP A 173 10.66 -0.59 -10.54
N SER A 174 10.41 0.44 -9.75
CA SER A 174 10.62 1.84 -10.16
C SER A 174 12.09 2.15 -10.42
N PHE A 175 12.98 1.70 -9.55
CA PHE A 175 14.43 1.92 -9.65
C PHE A 175 14.96 1.32 -10.95
N PHE A 176 14.79 0.03 -11.16
CA PHE A 176 15.32 -0.61 -12.37
C PHE A 176 14.66 -0.12 -13.66
N THR A 177 13.36 0.17 -13.64
CA THR A 177 12.67 0.75 -14.81
C THR A 177 13.24 2.11 -15.22
N LYS A 178 13.64 2.95 -14.24
CA LYS A 178 14.11 4.32 -14.49
C LYS A 178 15.61 4.39 -14.73
N THR A 179 16.40 3.66 -13.93
CA THR A 179 17.86 3.82 -13.92
C THR A 179 18.61 2.77 -14.74
N HIS A 180 17.97 1.62 -15.01
CA HIS A 180 18.55 0.49 -15.74
C HIS A 180 17.57 -0.08 -16.77
N PRO A 181 17.09 0.76 -17.74
CA PRO A 181 16.12 0.33 -18.75
C PRO A 181 16.66 -0.76 -19.70
N GLU A 182 17.98 -0.98 -19.73
CA GLU A 182 18.65 -2.04 -20.48
C GLU A 182 18.46 -3.42 -19.83
N ILE A 183 18.07 -3.50 -18.54
CA ILE A 183 17.84 -4.77 -17.84
C ILE A 183 16.41 -5.23 -18.10
N LYS A 184 16.27 -6.45 -18.59
CA LYS A 184 14.94 -7.06 -18.80
C LYS A 184 14.26 -7.35 -17.47
N LEU A 185 13.14 -6.67 -17.18
CA LEU A 185 12.33 -6.93 -15.99
C LEU A 185 11.20 -7.90 -16.31
N GLN A 186 11.00 -8.88 -15.42
CA GLN A 186 9.79 -9.67 -15.35
C GLN A 186 9.09 -9.33 -14.03
N LYS A 187 7.85 -8.84 -14.13
CA LYS A 187 7.11 -8.23 -13.02
C LYS A 187 5.93 -9.10 -12.59
N TYR A 188 5.79 -9.31 -11.30
CA TYR A 188 4.71 -10.08 -10.69
C TYR A 188 3.92 -9.20 -9.69
N GLU A 189 2.68 -9.59 -9.40
CA GLU A 189 1.84 -8.86 -8.44
C GLU A 189 2.18 -9.24 -6.99
N GLN A 190 2.39 -10.52 -6.72
CA GLN A 190 2.59 -11.06 -5.37
C GLN A 190 4.05 -11.41 -5.09
N ASN A 191 4.47 -11.27 -3.81
CA ASN A 191 5.83 -11.61 -3.40
C ASN A 191 6.07 -13.13 -3.52
N THR A 192 5.13 -13.96 -3.06
CA THR A 192 5.22 -15.41 -3.18
C THR A 192 5.46 -15.84 -4.63
N GLU A 193 4.67 -15.30 -5.57
CA GLU A 193 4.81 -15.60 -7.00
C GLU A 193 6.18 -15.20 -7.55
N THR A 194 6.71 -14.04 -7.10
CA THR A 194 8.03 -13.55 -7.55
C THR A 194 9.15 -14.44 -7.05
N PHE A 195 9.10 -14.88 -5.78
CA PHE A 195 10.10 -15.79 -5.22
C PHE A 195 10.01 -17.21 -5.82
N ASP A 196 8.81 -17.69 -6.10
CA ASP A 196 8.63 -18.99 -6.78
C ASP A 196 9.16 -18.92 -8.22
N ALA A 197 8.96 -17.80 -8.92
CA ALA A 197 9.56 -17.59 -10.24
C ALA A 197 11.11 -17.62 -10.18
N LEU A 198 11.73 -17.13 -9.11
CA LEU A 198 13.17 -17.24 -8.91
C LEU A 198 13.61 -18.70 -8.70
N LYS A 199 12.86 -19.45 -7.87
CA LYS A 199 13.12 -20.90 -7.66
C LYS A 199 12.99 -21.70 -8.95
N ASP A 200 12.02 -21.35 -9.78
CA ASP A 200 11.76 -21.95 -11.10
C ASP A 200 12.80 -21.56 -12.17
N GLY A 201 13.75 -20.67 -11.83
CA GLY A 201 14.78 -20.21 -12.78
C GLY A 201 14.24 -19.28 -13.89
N ARG A 202 13.09 -18.64 -13.69
CA ARG A 202 12.49 -17.69 -14.66
C ARG A 202 13.25 -16.37 -14.73
N GLY A 203 14.13 -16.08 -13.77
CA GLY A 203 15.03 -14.94 -13.74
C GLY A 203 16.37 -15.29 -13.11
N ALA A 204 17.40 -14.53 -13.42
CA ALA A 204 18.74 -14.71 -12.86
C ALA A 204 18.83 -14.23 -11.40
N ALA A 205 18.00 -13.28 -11.03
CA ALA A 205 17.96 -12.68 -9.70
C ALA A 205 16.58 -12.05 -9.44
N LEU A 206 16.33 -11.70 -8.17
CA LEU A 206 15.16 -10.94 -7.72
C LEU A 206 15.62 -9.73 -6.93
N ALA A 207 15.07 -8.55 -7.24
CA ALA A 207 15.31 -7.32 -6.50
C ALA A 207 14.07 -6.92 -5.69
N HIS A 208 14.28 -6.58 -4.42
CA HIS A 208 13.26 -6.10 -3.49
C HIS A 208 13.92 -5.34 -2.33
N ASP A 209 13.13 -4.94 -1.31
CA ASP A 209 13.69 -4.42 -0.06
C ASP A 209 14.68 -5.43 0.53
N ASN A 210 15.85 -4.94 0.93
CA ASN A 210 16.95 -5.76 1.43
C ASN A 210 16.54 -6.67 2.59
N LEU A 211 15.74 -6.15 3.51
CA LEU A 211 15.26 -6.93 4.66
C LEU A 211 14.40 -8.13 4.21
N LEU A 212 13.56 -7.98 3.20
CA LEU A 212 12.75 -9.07 2.69
C LEU A 212 13.61 -10.16 2.05
N VAL A 213 14.55 -9.77 1.16
CA VAL A 213 15.39 -10.75 0.46
C VAL A 213 16.38 -11.43 1.42
N LEU A 214 16.83 -10.73 2.48
CA LEU A 214 17.65 -11.33 3.55
C LEU A 214 16.86 -12.37 4.36
N ALA A 215 15.62 -12.04 4.76
CA ALA A 215 14.75 -12.97 5.47
C ALA A 215 14.49 -14.24 4.63
N TRP A 216 14.13 -14.03 3.36
CA TRP A 216 13.86 -15.13 2.45
C TRP A 216 15.10 -16.01 2.19
N ALA A 217 16.29 -15.40 1.98
CA ALA A 217 17.53 -16.15 1.72
C ALA A 217 17.96 -17.00 2.93
N LYS A 218 17.64 -16.57 4.16
CA LYS A 218 17.90 -17.34 5.37
C LYS A 218 17.14 -18.67 5.38
N GLU A 219 15.93 -18.70 4.88
CA GLU A 219 15.08 -19.89 4.77
C GLU A 219 15.38 -20.69 3.49
N ASN A 220 16.10 -20.11 2.53
CA ASN A 220 16.43 -20.70 1.25
C ASN A 220 17.95 -20.79 1.05
N PRO A 221 18.64 -21.78 1.65
CA PRO A 221 20.11 -21.81 1.77
C PRO A 221 20.87 -21.92 0.43
N ASN A 222 20.18 -22.24 -0.66
CA ASN A 222 20.76 -22.27 -2.01
C ASN A 222 20.85 -20.88 -2.67
N TYR A 223 20.37 -19.83 -1.99
CA TYR A 223 20.36 -18.46 -2.46
C TYR A 223 21.22 -17.55 -1.59
N THR A 224 21.64 -16.44 -2.15
CA THR A 224 22.45 -15.43 -1.46
C THR A 224 22.00 -14.04 -1.88
N VAL A 225 22.08 -13.10 -0.93
CA VAL A 225 21.88 -11.68 -1.20
C VAL A 225 23.26 -11.08 -1.47
N GLY A 226 23.60 -10.93 -2.75
CA GLY A 226 24.91 -10.42 -3.15
C GLY A 226 24.98 -8.88 -3.16
N ILE A 227 23.83 -8.20 -3.26
CA ILE A 227 23.70 -6.75 -3.12
C ILE A 227 22.71 -6.50 -1.98
N THR A 228 23.19 -5.86 -0.90
CA THR A 228 22.39 -5.61 0.31
C THR A 228 21.97 -4.14 0.46
N ASN A 229 22.60 -3.24 -0.32
CA ASN A 229 22.40 -1.80 -0.22
C ASN A 229 22.55 -1.18 -1.62
N LEU A 230 21.48 -1.17 -2.38
CA LEU A 230 21.43 -0.56 -3.70
C LEU A 230 20.64 0.75 -3.62
N GLY A 231 21.27 1.84 -4.06
CA GLY A 231 20.71 3.18 -3.94
C GLY A 231 20.87 3.78 -2.55
N GLU A 232 20.02 4.73 -2.22
CA GLU A 232 19.98 5.37 -0.90
C GLU A 232 19.13 4.55 0.07
N GLN A 233 19.29 4.85 1.36
CA GLN A 233 18.43 4.30 2.40
C GLN A 233 17.07 4.98 2.36
N ASP A 234 16.02 4.18 2.27
CA ASP A 234 14.63 4.61 2.21
C ASP A 234 13.94 4.49 3.58
N LEU A 235 12.87 5.25 3.76
CA LEU A 235 12.01 5.21 4.93
C LEU A 235 10.69 4.50 4.62
N ILE A 236 10.25 3.65 5.53
CA ILE A 236 8.91 3.04 5.51
C ILE A 236 8.01 3.80 6.47
N ALA A 237 6.83 4.17 6.00
CA ALA A 237 5.83 4.87 6.79
C ALA A 237 4.42 4.38 6.45
N PRO A 238 3.47 4.49 7.38
CA PRO A 238 2.07 4.29 7.05
C PRO A 238 1.57 5.47 6.22
N ALA A 239 0.52 5.23 5.44
CA ALA A 239 -0.06 6.25 4.59
C ALA A 239 -1.58 6.30 4.73
N VAL A 240 -2.12 7.49 4.57
CA VAL A 240 -3.55 7.77 4.51
C VAL A 240 -3.91 8.38 3.16
N LYS A 241 -5.20 8.48 2.86
CA LYS A 241 -5.69 9.14 1.65
C LYS A 241 -5.17 10.57 1.59
N LYS A 242 -4.77 11.00 0.39
CA LYS A 242 -4.30 12.38 0.16
C LYS A 242 -5.33 13.40 0.61
N GLY A 243 -4.90 14.34 1.45
CA GLY A 243 -5.72 15.42 2.00
C GLY A 243 -6.49 15.05 3.29
N ASP A 244 -6.39 13.82 3.77
CA ASP A 244 -6.99 13.43 5.07
C ASP A 244 -6.11 13.88 6.24
N LYS A 245 -6.12 15.18 6.48
CA LYS A 245 -5.25 15.82 7.49
C LYS A 245 -5.57 15.39 8.91
N GLU A 246 -6.83 15.17 9.22
CA GLU A 246 -7.24 14.81 10.57
C GLU A 246 -6.72 13.42 10.97
N LEU A 247 -6.91 12.42 10.10
CA LEU A 247 -6.40 11.08 10.34
C LEU A 247 -4.87 11.07 10.31
N LEU A 248 -4.25 11.84 9.42
CA LEU A 248 -2.79 11.99 9.36
C LEU A 248 -2.22 12.58 10.66
N ASP A 249 -2.79 13.67 11.15
CA ASP A 249 -2.30 14.35 12.35
C ASP A 249 -2.48 13.46 13.59
N TRP A 250 -3.63 12.78 13.70
CA TRP A 250 -3.88 11.80 14.76
C TRP A 250 -2.86 10.64 14.70
N LEU A 251 -2.66 10.05 13.52
CA LEU A 251 -1.74 8.93 13.32
C LEU A 251 -0.29 9.32 13.63
N ASN A 252 0.12 10.54 13.29
CA ASN A 252 1.44 11.06 13.63
C ASN A 252 1.65 11.18 15.15
N GLN A 253 0.64 11.66 15.88
CA GLN A 253 0.69 11.75 17.34
C GLN A 253 0.72 10.36 17.98
N ASP A 254 -0.05 9.44 17.43
CA ASP A 254 -0.10 8.06 17.93
C ASP A 254 1.22 7.33 17.69
N LEU A 255 1.81 7.43 16.51
CA LEU A 255 3.13 6.83 16.23
C LEU A 255 4.24 7.38 17.13
N GLU A 256 4.22 8.70 17.46
CA GLU A 256 5.15 9.26 18.45
C GLU A 256 4.94 8.68 19.83
N LYS A 257 3.68 8.50 20.24
CA LYS A 257 3.34 7.86 21.51
C LYS A 257 3.83 6.42 21.53
N LEU A 258 3.51 5.63 20.51
CA LEU A 258 3.92 4.23 20.40
C LEU A 258 5.44 4.06 20.41
N ALA A 259 6.18 4.97 19.75
CA ALA A 259 7.64 4.98 19.80
C ALA A 259 8.14 5.26 21.22
N LYS A 260 7.65 6.31 21.88
CA LYS A 260 8.03 6.67 23.27
C LYS A 260 7.69 5.58 24.28
N GLU A 261 6.60 4.85 24.10
CA GLU A 261 6.18 3.73 24.93
C GLU A 261 6.94 2.43 24.61
N GLY A 262 7.82 2.44 23.60
CA GLY A 262 8.62 1.30 23.16
C GLY A 262 7.83 0.22 22.41
N VAL A 263 6.62 0.53 21.94
CA VAL A 263 5.76 -0.44 21.22
C VAL A 263 6.38 -0.85 19.89
N ILE A 264 6.98 0.09 19.16
CA ILE A 264 7.66 -0.22 17.88
C ILE A 264 8.84 -1.17 18.14
N HIS A 265 9.59 -0.94 19.22
CA HIS A 265 10.69 -1.82 19.62
C HIS A 265 10.17 -3.21 20.05
N GLN A 266 9.07 -3.29 20.79
CA GLN A 266 8.44 -4.57 21.15
C GLN A 266 7.94 -5.34 19.93
N ALA A 267 7.37 -4.65 18.94
CA ALA A 267 7.00 -5.26 17.66
C ALA A 267 8.23 -5.83 16.94
N TYR A 268 9.36 -5.09 16.93
CA TYR A 268 10.64 -5.59 16.40
C TYR A 268 11.11 -6.86 17.14
N GLU A 269 11.16 -6.85 18.46
CA GLU A 269 11.59 -8.00 19.26
C GLU A 269 10.72 -9.25 18.99
N LYS A 270 9.42 -9.03 18.79
CA LYS A 270 8.46 -10.10 18.52
C LYS A 270 8.55 -10.67 17.11
N THR A 271 8.83 -9.84 16.10
CA THR A 271 8.62 -10.22 14.68
C THR A 271 9.90 -10.23 13.85
N LEU A 272 10.77 -9.21 13.99
CA LEU A 272 11.95 -9.06 13.16
C LEU A 272 13.18 -9.73 13.77
N LYS A 273 13.38 -9.59 15.07
CA LYS A 273 14.53 -10.17 15.78
C LYS A 273 14.65 -11.69 15.67
N PRO A 274 13.56 -12.49 15.74
CA PRO A 274 13.64 -13.93 15.51
C PRO A 274 14.18 -14.30 14.12
N VAL A 275 13.89 -13.43 13.13
CA VAL A 275 14.33 -13.62 11.75
C VAL A 275 15.79 -13.18 11.57
N TYR A 276 16.16 -12.01 12.02
CA TYR A 276 17.49 -11.43 11.74
C TYR A 276 18.53 -11.74 12.83
N GLY A 277 18.10 -12.09 14.04
CA GLY A 277 18.99 -12.33 15.19
C GLY A 277 19.71 -11.05 15.58
N ASP A 278 20.95 -11.21 16.05
CA ASP A 278 21.82 -10.08 16.44
C ASP A 278 22.64 -9.51 15.28
N THR A 279 22.42 -9.98 14.05
CA THR A 279 23.15 -9.54 12.87
C THR A 279 22.76 -8.14 12.41
N ILE A 280 21.58 -7.68 12.79
CA ILE A 280 21.09 -6.34 12.48
C ILE A 280 20.75 -5.61 13.79
N ASN A 281 21.42 -4.48 14.00
CA ASN A 281 21.12 -3.64 15.16
C ASN A 281 19.77 -2.93 14.96
N PRO A 282 18.82 -3.03 15.90
CA PRO A 282 17.51 -2.36 15.77
C PRO A 282 17.64 -0.84 15.57
N LYS A 283 18.66 -0.16 16.15
CA LYS A 283 18.92 1.27 15.94
C LYS A 283 19.23 1.65 14.49
N ASP A 284 19.73 0.71 13.70
CA ASP A 284 20.02 0.95 12.29
C ASP A 284 18.76 0.78 11.43
N LEU A 285 17.75 0.07 11.95
CA LEU A 285 16.49 -0.21 11.26
C LEU A 285 15.33 0.68 11.72
N LEU A 286 15.12 0.81 13.03
CA LEU A 286 13.96 1.52 13.56
C LEU A 286 14.14 3.03 13.46
N VAL A 287 13.04 3.73 13.27
CA VAL A 287 12.91 5.17 13.43
C VAL A 287 12.05 5.38 14.68
N GLU A 288 12.72 5.76 15.77
CA GLU A 288 12.12 6.01 17.09
C GLU A 288 12.24 7.48 17.49
#